data_33ba229d49b20408f293124bd9e7ba01
#
_entry.id   33ba229d49b20408f293124bd9e7ba01
#
_cell.length_a   1.000
_cell.length_b   1.000
_cell.length_c   1.000
_cell.angle_alpha   90.00
_cell.angle_beta   90.00
_cell.angle_gamma   90.00
#
_symmetry.space_group_name_H-M   'P 1'
#
loop_
_entity.id
_entity.type
_entity.pdbx_description
1 polymer ?
#
loop_
_entity_poly.entity_id
_entity_poly.type
_entity_poly.pdbx_seq_one_letter_code
_entity_poly.pdbx_strand_id
1 'polypeptide(L)'
;MFKILKNSWALFTGYFVLMIAHGFQGNLLGVRSVIEEFNFMATGALMSGYFVGYFAGASTVPKLIGKVGHIRVFAAFASMASLSILIHAVFVNPIAWTFARVLTGFSLVSIFIVMESWLNDRATNRTRGQLLSIYMFITLIGVAFGTLLLNFSSPEKYEPFILVSLLLSSALIPILLTKRKAPKFRKLGFIDIKGLYRTSPLATLSMFCTGLIHSALFSL
;
A
#
# COMPACT_ATOMS: atom_id res chain seq x y z
N MET A 1 -15.61 -20.90 -2.89
CA MET A 1 -15.38 -19.62 -2.19
C MET A 1 -14.95 -19.80 -0.75
N PHE A 2 -15.73 -20.41 0.13
CA PHE A 2 -15.40 -20.66 1.55
C PHE A 2 -14.04 -21.31 1.78
N LYS A 3 -13.67 -22.33 1.02
CA LYS A 3 -12.38 -23.03 1.14
C LYS A 3 -11.18 -22.12 0.82
N ILE A 4 -11.34 -21.18 -0.11
CA ILE A 4 -10.28 -20.23 -0.50
C ILE A 4 -10.12 -19.17 0.59
N LEU A 5 -11.22 -18.61 1.11
CA LEU A 5 -11.23 -17.67 2.23
C LEU A 5 -10.59 -18.29 3.47
N LYS A 6 -11.03 -19.50 3.86
CA LYS A 6 -10.45 -20.26 4.97
C LYS A 6 -8.95 -20.55 4.78
N ASN A 7 -8.52 -20.68 3.53
CA ASN A 7 -7.13 -20.94 3.22
C ASN A 7 -6.26 -19.67 3.12
N SER A 8 -6.85 -18.50 3.02
CA SER A 8 -6.16 -17.20 2.85
C SER A 8 -6.54 -16.19 3.93
N TRP A 9 -7.23 -16.63 5.00
CA TRP A 9 -7.73 -15.74 6.06
C TRP A 9 -6.64 -14.83 6.64
N ALA A 10 -5.48 -15.40 6.97
CA ALA A 10 -4.37 -14.65 7.56
C ALA A 10 -3.86 -13.53 6.63
N LEU A 11 -3.83 -13.82 5.32
CA LEU A 11 -3.44 -12.86 4.31
C LEU A 11 -4.46 -11.71 4.22
N PHE A 12 -5.76 -12.05 4.14
CA PHE A 12 -6.83 -11.07 4.05
C PHE A 12 -6.98 -10.24 5.33
N THR A 13 -6.82 -10.86 6.51
CA THR A 13 -6.88 -10.16 7.79
C THR A 13 -5.72 -9.17 7.94
N GLY A 14 -4.49 -9.60 7.67
CA GLY A 14 -3.33 -8.71 7.72
C GLY A 14 -3.45 -7.58 6.70
N TYR A 15 -3.91 -7.88 5.50
CA TYR A 15 -4.13 -6.87 4.47
C TYR A 15 -5.24 -5.88 4.86
N PHE A 16 -6.33 -6.34 5.45
CA PHE A 16 -7.41 -5.46 5.93
C PHE A 16 -6.93 -4.45 6.97
N VAL A 17 -6.19 -4.91 7.97
CA VAL A 17 -5.60 -4.04 9.00
C VAL A 17 -4.64 -3.03 8.37
N LEU A 18 -3.85 -3.45 7.39
CA LEU A 18 -2.94 -2.59 6.65
C LEU A 18 -3.70 -1.51 5.84
N MET A 19 -4.84 -1.86 5.24
CA MET A 19 -5.68 -0.90 4.51
C MET A 19 -6.36 0.11 5.44
N ILE A 20 -6.73 -0.28 6.66
CA ILE A 20 -7.19 0.67 7.69
C ILE A 20 -6.07 1.67 8.00
N ALA A 21 -4.85 1.19 8.25
CA ALA A 21 -3.71 2.06 8.51
C ALA A 21 -3.42 3.01 7.34
N HIS A 22 -3.52 2.50 6.10
CA HIS A 22 -3.29 3.28 4.88
C HIS A 22 -4.31 4.41 4.73
N GLY A 23 -5.61 4.12 4.88
CA GLY A 23 -6.67 5.13 4.80
C GLY A 23 -6.56 6.18 5.91
N PHE A 24 -6.24 5.75 7.13
CA PHE A 24 -6.04 6.66 8.26
C PHE A 24 -4.83 7.57 8.04
N GLN A 25 -3.68 7.00 7.66
CA GLN A 25 -2.44 7.76 7.42
C GLN A 25 -2.58 8.84 6.36
N GLY A 26 -3.24 8.53 5.23
CA GLY A 26 -3.40 9.48 4.13
C GLY A 26 -4.12 10.75 4.59
N ASN A 27 -5.29 10.57 5.20
CA ASN A 27 -6.11 11.68 5.69
C ASN A 27 -5.47 12.40 6.89
N LEU A 28 -4.84 11.67 7.82
CA LEU A 28 -4.13 12.26 8.95
C LEU A 28 -3.06 13.25 8.51
N LEU A 29 -2.23 12.86 7.53
CA LEU A 29 -1.15 13.71 7.04
C LEU A 29 -1.67 14.94 6.30
N GLY A 30 -2.77 14.80 5.56
CA GLY A 30 -3.44 15.94 4.92
C GLY A 30 -3.90 16.97 5.93
N VAL A 31 -4.69 16.53 6.92
CA VAL A 31 -5.19 17.43 7.98
C VAL A 31 -4.06 18.01 8.82
N ARG A 32 -3.09 17.18 9.20
CA ARG A 32 -1.95 17.63 10.01
C ARG A 32 -1.07 18.64 9.27
N SER A 33 -0.87 18.53 7.97
CA SER A 33 -0.09 19.50 7.20
C SER A 33 -0.72 20.90 7.21
N VAL A 34 -2.06 20.97 7.27
CA VAL A 34 -2.80 22.24 7.41
C VAL A 34 -2.62 22.82 8.82
N ILE A 35 -2.70 21.96 9.85
CA ILE A 35 -2.49 22.38 11.25
C ILE A 35 -1.08 22.92 11.46
N GLU A 36 -0.08 22.31 10.82
CA GLU A 36 1.33 22.76 10.87
C GLU A 36 1.64 23.93 9.91
N GLU A 37 0.61 24.51 9.31
CA GLU A 37 0.71 25.68 8.42
C GLU A 37 1.67 25.46 7.23
N PHE A 38 1.77 24.23 6.73
CA PHE A 38 2.58 23.95 5.54
C PHE A 38 2.00 24.70 4.34
N ASN A 39 2.86 25.40 3.61
CA ASN A 39 2.41 26.08 2.40
C ASN A 39 1.94 25.09 1.34
N PHE A 40 1.17 25.57 0.38
CA PHE A 40 0.59 24.75 -0.69
C PHE A 40 1.63 23.90 -1.44
N MET A 41 2.82 24.46 -1.70
CA MET A 41 3.88 23.75 -2.42
C MET A 41 4.48 22.61 -1.58
N ALA A 42 4.65 22.83 -0.28
CA ALA A 42 5.14 21.79 0.65
C ALA A 42 4.10 20.66 0.81
N THR A 43 2.82 20.99 0.95
CA THR A 43 1.74 20.00 1.01
C THR A 43 1.64 19.20 -0.30
N GLY A 44 1.74 19.88 -1.45
CA GLY A 44 1.79 19.22 -2.75
C GLY A 44 2.99 18.28 -2.90
N ALA A 45 4.18 18.70 -2.46
CA ALA A 45 5.37 17.84 -2.46
C ALA A 45 5.21 16.62 -1.54
N LEU A 46 4.66 16.80 -0.35
CA LEU A 46 4.32 15.74 0.60
C LEU A 46 3.40 14.69 -0.04
N MET A 47 2.30 15.12 -0.66
CA MET A 47 1.34 14.20 -1.27
C MET A 47 1.93 13.51 -2.51
N SER A 48 2.66 14.23 -3.34
CA SER A 48 3.33 13.69 -4.53
C SER A 48 4.47 12.74 -4.19
N GLY A 49 5.17 12.94 -3.07
CA GLY A 49 6.26 12.08 -2.59
C GLY A 49 5.84 10.61 -2.48
N TYR A 50 4.59 10.35 -2.06
CA TYR A 50 4.03 9.00 -2.03
C TYR A 50 4.10 8.31 -3.40
N PHE A 51 3.68 8.99 -4.46
CA PHE A 51 3.66 8.42 -5.82
C PHE A 51 5.06 8.23 -6.39
N VAL A 52 6.02 9.10 -6.04
CA VAL A 52 7.43 8.91 -6.40
C VAL A 52 7.97 7.60 -5.81
N GLY A 53 7.72 7.37 -4.52
CA GLY A 53 8.08 6.12 -3.86
C GLY A 53 7.37 4.91 -4.45
N TYR A 54 6.08 5.04 -4.72
CA TYR A 54 5.25 4.01 -5.34
C TYR A 54 5.81 3.58 -6.71
N PHE A 55 6.15 4.52 -7.57
CA PHE A 55 6.73 4.25 -8.88
C PHE A 55 8.10 3.57 -8.79
N ALA A 56 8.97 4.07 -7.91
CA ALA A 56 10.28 3.47 -7.67
C ALA A 56 10.17 2.02 -7.16
N GLY A 57 9.23 1.76 -6.25
CA GLY A 57 8.97 0.42 -5.73
C GLY A 57 8.42 -0.53 -6.78
N ALA A 58 7.47 -0.08 -7.61
CA ALA A 58 6.87 -0.89 -8.66
C ALA A 58 7.91 -1.50 -9.62
N SER A 59 8.98 -0.78 -9.91
CA SER A 59 10.06 -1.22 -10.80
C SER A 59 11.12 -2.09 -10.13
N THR A 60 11.33 -1.94 -8.82
CA THR A 60 12.43 -2.60 -8.09
C THR A 60 12.01 -3.83 -7.31
N VAL A 61 10.81 -3.81 -6.72
CA VAL A 61 10.32 -4.85 -5.80
C VAL A 61 10.15 -6.23 -6.43
N PRO A 62 9.71 -6.38 -7.68
CA PRO A 62 9.65 -7.71 -8.30
C PRO A 62 11.01 -8.44 -8.32
N LYS A 63 12.10 -7.70 -8.53
CA LYS A 63 13.46 -8.26 -8.48
C LYS A 63 13.85 -8.65 -7.04
N LEU A 64 13.43 -7.86 -6.06
CA LEU A 64 13.70 -8.13 -4.65
C LEU A 64 12.94 -9.37 -4.16
N ILE A 65 11.67 -9.51 -4.53
CA ILE A 65 10.88 -10.73 -4.23
C ILE A 65 11.58 -11.98 -4.77
N GLY A 66 12.15 -11.89 -5.98
CA GLY A 66 12.91 -13.00 -6.57
C GLY A 66 14.15 -13.40 -5.79
N LYS A 67 14.79 -12.46 -5.08
CA LYS A 67 16.00 -12.72 -4.28
C LYS A 67 15.70 -13.22 -2.88
N VAL A 68 14.75 -12.60 -2.18
CA VAL A 68 14.54 -12.84 -0.73
C VAL A 68 13.19 -13.49 -0.41
N GLY A 69 12.27 -13.54 -1.35
CA GLY A 69 10.95 -14.16 -1.20
C GLY A 69 9.87 -13.21 -0.66
N HIS A 70 8.61 -13.60 -0.85
CA HIS A 70 7.42 -12.77 -0.56
C HIS A 70 7.27 -12.37 0.91
N ILE A 71 7.42 -13.32 1.84
CA ILE A 71 7.20 -13.06 3.28
C ILE A 71 8.21 -12.06 3.82
N ARG A 72 9.49 -12.20 3.44
CA ARG A 72 10.55 -11.29 3.91
C ARG A 72 10.36 -9.87 3.35
N VAL A 73 9.98 -9.77 2.06
CA VAL A 73 9.65 -8.48 1.45
C VAL A 73 8.47 -7.84 2.17
N PHE A 74 7.38 -8.60 2.39
CA PHE A 74 6.22 -8.08 3.12
C PHE A 74 6.61 -7.57 4.52
N ALA A 75 7.34 -8.38 5.29
CA ALA A 75 7.75 -8.01 6.65
C ALA A 75 8.64 -6.76 6.67
N ALA A 76 9.65 -6.71 5.82
CA ALA A 76 10.57 -5.59 5.74
C ALA A 76 9.84 -4.28 5.40
N PHE A 77 8.95 -4.31 4.41
CA PHE A 77 8.26 -3.09 3.97
C PHE A 77 7.09 -2.68 4.87
N ALA A 78 6.42 -3.61 5.55
CA ALA A 78 5.46 -3.23 6.58
C ALA A 78 6.16 -2.59 7.79
N SER A 79 7.33 -3.09 8.19
CA SER A 79 8.15 -2.45 9.23
C SER A 79 8.66 -1.08 8.77
N MET A 80 9.09 -0.94 7.51
CA MET A 80 9.55 0.34 6.98
C MET A 80 8.39 1.36 6.90
N ALA A 81 7.19 0.95 6.52
CA ALA A 81 5.99 1.80 6.55
C ALA A 81 5.67 2.26 7.98
N SER A 82 5.77 1.35 8.96
CA SER A 82 5.57 1.67 10.38
C SER A 82 6.61 2.67 10.90
N LEU A 83 7.88 2.53 10.52
CA LEU A 83 8.92 3.50 10.88
C LEU A 83 8.70 4.84 10.20
N SER A 84 8.30 4.85 8.93
CA SER A 84 8.10 6.09 8.17
C SER A 84 7.01 6.98 8.76
N ILE A 85 5.93 6.40 9.31
CA ILE A 85 4.90 7.21 9.96
C ILE A 85 5.38 7.83 11.28
N LEU A 86 6.27 7.16 12.01
CA LEU A 86 6.85 7.71 13.23
C LEU A 86 7.80 8.89 12.93
N ILE A 87 8.45 8.92 11.76
CA ILE A 87 9.24 10.07 11.32
C ILE A 87 8.36 11.32 11.24
N HIS A 88 7.11 11.21 10.77
CA HIS A 88 6.18 12.34 10.73
C HIS A 88 5.82 12.85 12.14
N ALA A 89 5.74 11.96 13.13
CA ALA A 89 5.45 12.35 14.51
C ALA A 89 6.62 13.08 15.18
N VAL A 90 7.85 12.68 14.87
CA VAL A 90 9.06 13.18 15.54
C VAL A 90 9.61 14.44 14.87
N PHE A 91 9.58 14.48 13.54
CA PHE A 91 10.17 15.57 12.77
C PHE A 91 9.08 16.36 12.03
N VAL A 92 8.58 17.42 12.65
CA VAL A 92 7.60 18.31 12.00
C VAL A 92 8.33 19.25 11.05
N ASN A 93 8.62 18.74 9.85
CA ASN A 93 9.33 19.46 8.81
C ASN A 93 8.87 18.96 7.41
N PRO A 94 8.52 19.86 6.46
CA PRO A 94 8.03 19.46 5.15
C PRO A 94 8.98 18.55 4.36
N ILE A 95 10.28 18.76 4.45
CA ILE A 95 11.29 17.95 3.74
C ILE A 95 11.35 16.54 4.33
N ALA A 96 11.42 16.44 5.67
CA ALA A 96 11.41 15.15 6.37
C ALA A 96 10.12 14.38 6.07
N TRP A 97 8.97 15.07 6.05
CA TRP A 97 7.67 14.48 5.74
C TRP A 97 7.59 13.99 4.29
N THR A 98 8.07 14.79 3.33
CA THR A 98 8.13 14.37 1.92
C THR A 98 8.98 13.12 1.74
N PHE A 99 10.16 13.07 2.38
CA PHE A 99 11.02 11.88 2.34
C PHE A 99 10.34 10.66 2.97
N ALA A 100 9.72 10.81 4.14
CA ALA A 100 8.98 9.74 4.80
C ALA A 100 7.79 9.26 3.93
N ARG A 101 7.13 10.15 3.17
CA ARG A 101 6.08 9.78 2.20
C ARG A 101 6.63 8.97 1.02
N VAL A 102 7.82 9.29 0.53
CA VAL A 102 8.51 8.45 -0.48
C VAL A 102 8.75 7.04 0.06
N LEU A 103 9.23 6.92 1.29
CA LEU A 103 9.41 5.62 1.94
C LEU A 103 8.08 4.88 2.13
N THR A 104 7.03 5.58 2.51
CA THR A 104 5.69 5.00 2.64
C THR A 104 5.17 4.47 1.31
N GLY A 105 5.24 5.27 0.24
CA GLY A 105 4.80 4.86 -1.10
C GLY A 105 5.55 3.65 -1.61
N PHE A 106 6.88 3.64 -1.44
CA PHE A 106 7.71 2.49 -1.78
C PHE A 106 7.32 1.23 -0.99
N SER A 107 7.05 1.40 0.30
CA SER A 107 6.67 0.29 1.18
C SER A 107 5.31 -0.29 0.81
N LEU A 108 4.32 0.56 0.59
CA LEU A 108 2.96 0.11 0.30
C LEU A 108 2.85 -0.58 -1.06
N VAL A 109 3.48 -0.06 -2.12
CA VAL A 109 3.50 -0.77 -3.41
C VAL A 109 4.20 -2.12 -3.30
N SER A 110 5.24 -2.22 -2.47
CA SER A 110 5.92 -3.49 -2.22
C SER A 110 4.98 -4.52 -1.62
N ILE A 111 4.16 -4.11 -0.66
CA ILE A 111 3.15 -4.94 -0.03
C ILE A 111 2.06 -5.33 -1.02
N PHE A 112 1.57 -4.39 -1.84
CA PHE A 112 0.55 -4.66 -2.87
C PHE A 112 1.05 -5.69 -3.87
N ILE A 113 2.28 -5.56 -4.39
CA ILE A 113 2.86 -6.52 -5.33
C ILE A 113 2.98 -7.91 -4.69
N VAL A 114 3.39 -7.99 -3.41
CA VAL A 114 3.44 -9.27 -2.68
C VAL A 114 2.05 -9.88 -2.57
N MET A 115 1.05 -9.09 -2.17
CA MET A 115 -0.33 -9.55 -1.99
C MET A 115 -0.93 -10.05 -3.31
N GLU A 116 -0.81 -9.27 -4.37
CA GLU A 116 -1.33 -9.62 -5.69
C GLU A 116 -0.64 -10.85 -6.27
N SER A 117 0.69 -10.94 -6.13
CA SER A 117 1.46 -12.11 -6.52
C SER A 117 0.98 -13.36 -5.78
N TRP A 118 0.74 -13.26 -4.47
CA TRP A 118 0.28 -14.36 -3.65
C TRP A 118 -1.15 -14.81 -4.00
N LEU A 119 -2.05 -13.86 -4.25
CA LEU A 119 -3.42 -14.15 -4.68
C LEU A 119 -3.44 -14.79 -6.08
N ASN A 120 -2.64 -14.28 -7.00
CA ASN A 120 -2.55 -14.83 -8.36
C ASN A 120 -1.98 -16.25 -8.40
N ASP A 121 -1.02 -16.58 -7.56
CA ASP A 121 -0.46 -17.95 -7.46
C ASP A 121 -1.52 -18.97 -6.98
N ARG A 122 -2.45 -18.53 -6.12
CA ARG A 122 -3.53 -19.38 -5.59
C ARG A 122 -4.77 -19.40 -6.47
N ALA A 123 -4.87 -18.50 -7.41
CA ALA A 123 -6.01 -18.38 -8.30
C ALA A 123 -5.95 -19.40 -9.42
N THR A 124 -7.08 -20.07 -9.67
CA THR A 124 -7.35 -20.75 -10.94
C THR A 124 -8.06 -19.76 -11.88
N ASN A 125 -8.12 -20.06 -13.18
CA ASN A 125 -8.86 -19.23 -14.11
C ASN A 125 -10.34 -18.99 -13.68
N ARG A 126 -10.94 -19.97 -13.01
CA ARG A 126 -12.31 -19.90 -12.50
C ARG A 126 -12.45 -19.04 -11.25
N THR A 127 -11.43 -18.96 -10.40
CA THR A 127 -11.51 -18.30 -9.08
C THR A 127 -10.80 -16.96 -9.03
N ARG A 128 -10.03 -16.60 -10.07
CA ARG A 128 -9.24 -15.36 -10.10
C ARG A 128 -10.08 -14.11 -9.92
N GLY A 129 -11.19 -14.00 -10.66
CA GLY A 129 -12.11 -12.85 -10.55
C GLY A 129 -12.67 -12.71 -9.14
N GLN A 130 -13.10 -13.83 -8.52
CA GLN A 130 -13.62 -13.82 -7.15
C GLN A 130 -12.58 -13.39 -6.12
N LEU A 131 -11.33 -13.86 -6.22
CA LEU A 131 -10.25 -13.47 -5.33
C LEU A 131 -9.91 -11.99 -5.45
N LEU A 132 -9.83 -11.48 -6.68
CA LEU A 132 -9.58 -10.06 -6.93
C LEU A 132 -10.74 -9.18 -6.44
N SER A 133 -11.99 -9.61 -6.61
CA SER A 133 -13.16 -8.88 -6.07
C SER A 133 -13.11 -8.78 -4.55
N ILE A 134 -12.77 -9.87 -3.85
CA ILE A 134 -12.61 -9.87 -2.39
C ILE A 134 -11.44 -8.94 -1.98
N TYR A 135 -10.33 -9.01 -2.69
CA TYR A 135 -9.18 -8.14 -2.45
C TYR A 135 -9.54 -6.66 -2.58
N MET A 136 -10.23 -6.27 -3.66
CA MET A 136 -10.69 -4.89 -3.87
C MET A 136 -11.72 -4.46 -2.83
N PHE A 137 -12.65 -5.34 -2.45
CA PHE A 137 -13.63 -5.07 -1.41
C PHE A 137 -12.97 -4.79 -0.06
N ILE A 138 -11.99 -5.62 0.32
CA ILE A 138 -11.20 -5.42 1.54
C ILE A 138 -10.42 -4.11 1.49
N THR A 139 -9.84 -3.76 0.33
CA THR A 139 -9.14 -2.49 0.12
C THR A 139 -10.07 -1.30 0.40
N LEU A 140 -11.23 -1.26 -0.26
CA LEU A 140 -12.17 -0.14 -0.14
C LEU A 140 -12.73 -0.01 1.28
N ILE A 141 -13.17 -1.11 1.89
CA ILE A 141 -13.68 -1.10 3.25
C ILE A 141 -12.58 -0.74 4.25
N GLY A 142 -11.38 -1.28 4.09
CA GLY A 142 -10.26 -0.95 4.97
C GLY A 142 -9.92 0.53 4.93
N VAL A 143 -9.79 1.11 3.74
CA VAL A 143 -9.55 2.54 3.56
C VAL A 143 -10.68 3.38 4.18
N ALA A 144 -11.96 3.01 3.94
CA ALA A 144 -13.10 3.71 4.52
C ALA A 144 -13.08 3.70 6.05
N PHE A 145 -12.81 2.53 6.67
CA PHE A 145 -12.64 2.45 8.12
C PHE A 145 -11.49 3.31 8.62
N GLY A 146 -10.35 3.31 7.90
CA GLY A 146 -9.21 4.17 8.23
C GLY A 146 -9.57 5.66 8.19
N THR A 147 -10.30 6.08 7.16
CA THR A 147 -10.80 7.46 7.06
C THR A 147 -11.72 7.82 8.23
N LEU A 148 -12.63 6.91 8.61
CA LEU A 148 -13.53 7.14 9.74
C LEU A 148 -12.80 7.25 11.07
N LEU A 149 -11.67 6.57 11.27
CA LEU A 149 -10.86 6.67 12.49
C LEU A 149 -10.34 8.10 12.74
N LEU A 150 -10.19 8.90 11.70
CA LEU A 150 -9.78 10.31 11.88
C LEU A 150 -10.77 11.10 12.72
N ASN A 151 -12.08 10.82 12.60
CA ASN A 151 -13.13 11.50 13.35
C ASN A 151 -13.07 11.22 14.86
N PHE A 152 -12.42 10.14 15.26
CA PHE A 152 -12.25 9.73 16.66
C PHE A 152 -10.84 10.03 17.19
N SER A 153 -10.02 10.73 16.42
CA SER A 153 -8.64 11.05 16.75
C SER A 153 -8.45 12.56 16.91
N SER A 154 -7.38 12.96 17.58
CA SER A 154 -6.94 14.37 17.70
C SER A 154 -5.72 14.54 16.78
N PRO A 155 -5.87 15.06 15.54
CA PRO A 155 -4.77 15.17 14.59
C PRO A 155 -3.61 16.06 15.04
N GLU A 156 -3.86 16.97 16.00
CA GLU A 156 -2.84 17.85 16.59
C GLU A 156 -1.82 17.09 17.44
N LYS A 157 -2.21 15.91 17.93
CA LYS A 157 -1.42 15.11 18.85
C LYS A 157 -0.60 14.04 18.10
N TYR A 158 0.31 13.39 18.81
CA TYR A 158 1.17 12.33 18.28
C TYR A 158 0.53 10.94 18.32
N GLU A 159 -0.51 10.73 19.13
CA GLU A 159 -1.17 9.42 19.32
C GLU A 159 -1.72 8.82 18.02
N PRO A 160 -2.32 9.59 17.08
CA PRO A 160 -2.76 9.05 15.80
C PRO A 160 -1.61 8.43 14.97
N PHE A 161 -0.42 9.01 15.01
CA PHE A 161 0.75 8.47 14.32
C PHE A 161 1.21 7.14 14.92
N ILE A 162 1.17 7.04 16.27
CA ILE A 162 1.45 5.79 16.97
C ILE A 162 0.41 4.73 16.59
N LEU A 163 -0.87 5.09 16.55
CA LEU A 163 -1.94 4.15 16.18
C LEU A 163 -1.74 3.60 14.75
N VAL A 164 -1.40 4.46 13.79
CA VAL A 164 -1.06 4.00 12.42
C VAL A 164 0.12 3.03 12.44
N SER A 165 1.19 3.36 13.18
CA SER A 165 2.37 2.48 13.31
C SER A 165 2.02 1.13 13.93
N LEU A 166 1.17 1.11 14.96
CA LEU A 166 0.67 -0.13 15.60
C LEU A 166 -0.16 -0.96 14.62
N LEU A 167 -1.05 -0.34 13.85
CA LEU A 167 -1.84 -1.01 12.83
C LEU A 167 -0.94 -1.64 11.75
N LEU A 168 0.03 -0.89 11.23
CA LEU A 168 0.98 -1.38 10.23
C LEU A 168 1.80 -2.56 10.76
N SER A 169 2.26 -2.48 12.00
CA SER A 169 3.03 -3.56 12.64
C SER A 169 2.16 -4.77 12.95
N SER A 170 0.93 -4.57 13.44
CA SER A 170 0.01 -5.67 13.76
C SER A 170 -0.47 -6.44 12.52
N ALA A 171 -0.52 -5.79 11.36
CA ALA A 171 -0.84 -6.42 10.09
C ALA A 171 0.13 -7.57 9.72
N LEU A 172 1.36 -7.54 10.25
CA LEU A 172 2.35 -8.59 10.06
C LEU A 172 2.00 -9.89 10.79
N ILE A 173 1.37 -9.80 11.95
CA ILE A 173 1.17 -10.93 12.87
C ILE A 173 0.47 -12.12 12.18
N PRO A 174 -0.72 -11.97 11.57
CA PRO A 174 -1.41 -13.09 10.96
C PRO A 174 -0.64 -13.70 9.77
N ILE A 175 0.14 -12.89 9.05
CA ILE A 175 0.90 -13.35 7.89
C ILE A 175 2.13 -14.14 8.32
N LEU A 176 2.86 -13.69 9.35
CA LEU A 176 4.04 -14.36 9.85
C LEU A 176 3.69 -15.67 10.60
N LEU A 177 2.54 -15.72 11.26
CA LEU A 177 2.07 -16.92 11.96
C LEU A 177 1.48 -17.98 11.02
N THR A 178 1.26 -17.66 9.74
CA THR A 178 0.72 -18.66 8.82
C THR A 178 1.75 -19.75 8.48
N LYS A 179 1.38 -21.02 8.62
CA LYS A 179 2.23 -22.16 8.21
C LYS A 179 2.27 -22.38 6.70
N ARG A 180 1.60 -21.53 5.92
CA ARG A 180 1.49 -21.73 4.48
C ARG A 180 2.71 -21.22 3.74
N LYS A 181 3.19 -22.04 2.81
CA LYS A 181 4.33 -21.68 1.95
C LYS A 181 3.96 -20.48 1.08
N ALA A 182 4.89 -19.51 0.99
CA ALA A 182 4.82 -18.43 0.03
C ALA A 182 4.87 -18.97 -1.42
N PRO A 183 4.29 -18.25 -2.39
CA PRO A 183 4.38 -18.61 -3.79
C PRO A 183 5.84 -18.75 -4.25
N LYS A 184 6.06 -19.63 -5.21
CA LYS A 184 7.34 -19.68 -5.92
C LYS A 184 7.42 -18.45 -6.82
N PHE A 185 8.49 -17.70 -6.73
CA PHE A 185 8.70 -16.55 -7.61
C PHE A 185 8.82 -17.04 -9.07
N ARG A 186 7.93 -16.58 -9.92
CA ARG A 186 8.10 -16.67 -11.37
C ARG A 186 8.78 -15.39 -11.84
N LYS A 187 9.90 -15.49 -12.55
CA LYS A 187 10.54 -14.31 -13.15
C LYS A 187 9.50 -13.57 -13.98
N LEU A 188 9.12 -12.39 -13.52
CA LEU A 188 8.34 -11.48 -14.33
C LEU A 188 9.28 -10.94 -15.42
N GLY A 189 8.87 -11.03 -16.67
CA GLY A 189 9.56 -10.34 -17.77
C GLY A 189 9.54 -8.83 -17.52
N PHE A 190 10.46 -8.11 -18.16
CA PHE A 190 10.37 -6.64 -18.16
C PHE A 190 9.03 -6.23 -18.77
N ILE A 191 8.39 -5.22 -18.14
CA ILE A 191 7.19 -4.61 -18.71
C ILE A 191 7.62 -3.85 -19.97
N ASP A 192 7.33 -4.45 -21.12
CA ASP A 192 7.49 -3.78 -22.41
C ASP A 192 6.26 -2.91 -22.67
N ILE A 193 6.33 -1.64 -22.23
CA ILE A 193 5.25 -0.67 -22.43
C ILE A 193 4.92 -0.50 -23.91
N LYS A 194 5.93 -0.55 -24.78
CA LYS A 194 5.73 -0.46 -26.24
C LYS A 194 5.01 -1.68 -26.78
N GLY A 195 5.34 -2.86 -26.29
CA GLY A 195 4.65 -4.10 -26.60
C GLY A 195 3.21 -4.11 -26.11
N LEU A 196 2.96 -3.65 -24.88
CA LEU A 196 1.60 -3.50 -24.32
C LEU A 196 0.76 -2.55 -25.18
N TYR A 197 1.29 -1.40 -25.54
CA TYR A 197 0.59 -0.44 -26.40
C TYR A 197 0.28 -1.02 -27.78
N ARG A 198 1.20 -1.77 -28.37
CA ARG A 198 0.96 -2.46 -29.67
C ARG A 198 -0.10 -3.53 -29.58
N THR A 199 -0.15 -4.26 -28.46
CA THR A 199 -1.11 -5.36 -28.25
C THR A 199 -2.52 -4.83 -27.96
N SER A 200 -2.63 -3.80 -27.15
CA SER A 200 -3.91 -3.18 -26.80
C SER A 200 -3.74 -1.70 -26.44
N PRO A 201 -3.80 -0.80 -27.45
CA PRO A 201 -3.68 0.63 -27.23
C PRO A 201 -4.73 1.17 -26.26
N LEU A 202 -5.98 0.72 -26.43
CA LEU A 202 -7.10 1.13 -25.58
C LEU A 202 -6.87 0.77 -24.11
N ALA A 203 -6.49 -0.47 -23.82
CA ALA A 203 -6.22 -0.91 -22.44
C ALA A 203 -5.06 -0.13 -21.82
N THR A 204 -3.99 0.11 -22.57
CA THR A 204 -2.83 0.87 -22.08
C THR A 204 -3.18 2.31 -21.76
N LEU A 205 -3.91 3.00 -22.64
CA LEU A 205 -4.37 4.37 -22.41
C LEU A 205 -5.37 4.45 -21.26
N SER A 206 -6.33 3.51 -21.19
CA SER A 206 -7.32 3.46 -20.10
C SER A 206 -6.64 3.28 -18.73
N MET A 207 -5.66 2.39 -18.62
CA MET A 207 -4.89 2.19 -17.38
C MET A 207 -4.10 3.46 -16.99
N PHE A 208 -3.50 4.14 -17.95
CA PHE A 208 -2.79 5.38 -17.72
C PHE A 208 -3.73 6.49 -17.21
N CYS A 209 -4.87 6.70 -17.90
CA CYS A 209 -5.88 7.68 -17.49
C CYS A 209 -6.46 7.35 -16.11
N THR A 210 -6.78 6.07 -15.85
CA THR A 210 -7.25 5.63 -14.53
C THR A 210 -6.23 5.91 -13.44
N GLY A 211 -4.94 5.68 -13.71
CA GLY A 211 -3.86 5.99 -12.77
C GLY A 211 -3.78 7.48 -12.46
N LEU A 212 -3.91 8.35 -13.46
CA LEU A 212 -3.92 9.81 -13.26
C LEU A 212 -5.12 10.27 -12.42
N ILE A 213 -6.32 9.78 -12.74
CA ILE A 213 -7.55 10.12 -12.00
C ILE A 213 -7.45 9.63 -10.55
N HIS A 214 -7.02 8.40 -10.35
CA HIS A 214 -6.84 7.82 -9.02
C HIS A 214 -5.82 8.63 -8.20
N SER A 215 -4.69 8.99 -8.81
CA SER A 215 -3.66 9.81 -8.16
C SER A 215 -4.21 11.18 -7.75
N ALA A 216 -4.97 11.84 -8.63
CA ALA A 216 -5.58 13.15 -8.34
C ALA A 216 -6.59 13.07 -7.18
N LEU A 217 -7.48 12.06 -7.19
CA LEU A 217 -8.49 11.87 -6.14
C LEU A 217 -7.89 11.56 -4.76
N PHE A 218 -6.76 10.85 -4.71
CA PHE A 218 -6.10 10.51 -3.44
C PHE A 218 -5.09 11.59 -2.96
N SER A 219 -4.89 12.65 -3.75
CA SER A 219 -4.03 13.79 -3.39
C SER A 219 -4.82 14.99 -2.87
N LEU A 220 -6.15 14.95 -3.00
CA LEU A 220 -7.07 15.96 -2.47
C LEU A 220 -7.47 15.64 -1.04
#